data_b4f0b9ade1d1b08e01aaf0af60a1ecb1
#
_entry.id   b4f0b9ade1d1b08e01aaf0af60a1ecb1
#
_cell.length_a   1.000
_cell.length_b   1.000
_cell.length_c   1.000
_cell.angle_alpha   90.00
_cell.angle_beta   90.00
_cell.angle_gamma   90.00
#
_symmetry.space_group_name_H-M   'P 1'
#
loop_
_entity.id
_entity.type
_entity.pdbx_description
1 polymer ?
#
loop_
_entity_poly.entity_id
_entity_poly.type
_entity_poly.pdbx_seq_one_letter_code
_entity_poly.pdbx_strand_id
1 'polypeptide(L)' 'MKLTEKQVTAIKRKRGELDLSITALANATKVSKWTLIDIFKHDHRNVTKGTFKKLNDWLITEYERTAQHETTI' A
#
# COMPACT_ATOMS: atom_id res chain seq x y z
N MET A 1 8.82 -7.59 -10.39
CA MET A 1 8.91 -8.07 -9.00
C MET A 1 7.55 -8.56 -8.53
N LYS A 2 7.53 -9.49 -7.64
CA LYS A 2 6.27 -10.09 -7.19
C LYS A 2 5.93 -9.66 -5.76
N LEU A 3 4.73 -9.14 -5.57
CA LEU A 3 4.22 -8.81 -4.24
C LEU A 3 3.89 -10.09 -3.47
N THR A 4 4.29 -10.15 -2.21
CA THR A 4 3.93 -11.28 -1.35
C THR A 4 2.52 -11.09 -0.81
N GLU A 5 1.89 -12.19 -0.38
CA GLU A 5 0.57 -12.12 0.26
C GLU A 5 0.61 -11.25 1.52
N LYS A 6 1.70 -11.31 2.27
CA LYS A 6 1.86 -10.47 3.46
C LYS A 6 1.87 -8.99 3.12
N GLN A 7 2.56 -8.62 2.04
CA GLN A 7 2.59 -7.24 1.57
C GLN A 7 1.20 -6.76 1.15
N VAL A 8 0.50 -7.56 0.38
CA VAL A 8 -0.86 -7.21 -0.08
C VAL A 8 -1.81 -7.08 1.10
N THR A 9 -1.75 -8.01 2.04
CA THR A 9 -2.56 -7.96 3.27
C THR A 9 -2.26 -6.69 4.06
N ALA A 10 -0.98 -6.36 4.22
CA ALA A 10 -0.57 -5.15 4.94
C ALA A 10 -1.09 -3.88 4.26
N ILE A 11 -1.03 -3.82 2.93
CA ILE A 11 -1.54 -2.68 2.16
C ILE A 11 -3.06 -2.55 2.36
N LYS A 12 -3.79 -3.66 2.24
CA LYS A 12 -5.24 -3.66 2.44
C LYS A 12 -5.62 -3.21 3.85
N ARG A 13 -4.92 -3.72 4.85
CA ARG A 13 -5.15 -3.35 6.24
C ARG A 13 -4.91 -1.87 6.48
N LYS A 14 -3.79 -1.37 6.02
CA LYS A 14 -3.44 0.03 6.22
C LYS A 14 -4.40 0.95 5.48
N ARG A 15 -4.82 0.57 4.28
CA ARG A 15 -5.84 1.31 3.54
C ARG A 15 -7.15 1.38 4.34
N GLY A 16 -7.56 0.25 4.94
CA GLY A 16 -8.76 0.20 5.76
C GLY A 16 -8.66 1.06 7.01
N GLU A 17 -7.51 1.00 7.71
CA GLU A 17 -7.28 1.80 8.91
C GLU A 17 -7.37 3.29 8.63
N LEU A 18 -6.86 3.72 7.47
CA LEU A 18 -6.86 5.13 7.07
C LEU A 18 -8.12 5.52 6.30
N ASP A 19 -9.01 4.57 6.09
CA ASP A 19 -10.27 4.77 5.36
C ASP A 19 -10.05 5.40 3.98
N LEU A 20 -9.03 4.90 3.26
CA LEU A 20 -8.67 5.41 1.95
C LEU A 20 -9.42 4.70 0.85
N SER A 21 -9.97 5.46 -0.11
CA SER A 21 -10.47 4.88 -1.34
C SER A 21 -9.29 4.44 -2.22
N ILE A 22 -9.58 3.66 -3.26
CA ILE A 22 -8.53 3.26 -4.22
C ILE A 22 -7.92 4.49 -4.88
N THR A 23 -8.73 5.48 -5.21
CA THR A 23 -8.25 6.75 -5.79
C THR A 23 -7.32 7.48 -4.82
N ALA A 24 -7.71 7.58 -3.55
CA ALA A 24 -6.88 8.22 -2.54
C ALA A 24 -5.56 7.46 -2.33
N LEU A 25 -5.62 6.12 -2.31
CA LEU A 25 -4.42 5.29 -2.19
C LEU A 25 -3.50 5.48 -3.40
N ALA A 26 -4.07 5.55 -4.61
CA ALA A 26 -3.30 5.81 -5.83
C ALA A 26 -2.56 7.15 -5.72
N ASN A 27 -3.22 8.18 -5.23
CA ASN A 27 -2.60 9.49 -5.04
C ASN A 27 -1.50 9.45 -3.97
N ALA A 28 -1.73 8.73 -2.88
CA ALA A 28 -0.77 8.64 -1.78
C ALA A 28 0.48 7.84 -2.17
N THR A 29 0.30 6.77 -2.94
CA THR A 29 1.41 5.89 -3.33
C THR A 29 2.06 6.27 -4.64
N LYS A 30 1.41 7.12 -5.44
CA LYS A 30 1.83 7.45 -6.81
C LYS A 30 1.78 6.23 -7.73
N VAL A 31 0.94 5.28 -7.42
CA VAL A 31 0.70 4.07 -8.22
C VAL A 31 -0.63 4.25 -8.94
N SER A 32 -0.70 3.80 -10.19
CA SER A 32 -1.91 3.88 -11.00
C SER A 32 -3.09 3.19 -10.31
N LYS A 33 -4.24 3.84 -10.33
CA LYS A 33 -5.50 3.29 -9.83
C LYS A 33 -5.80 1.91 -10.44
N TRP A 34 -5.53 1.77 -11.74
CA TRP A 34 -5.79 0.51 -12.46
C TRP A 34 -4.88 -0.62 -11.96
N THR A 35 -3.62 -0.29 -11.67
CA THR A 35 -2.69 -1.25 -11.09
C THR A 35 -3.16 -1.70 -9.72
N LEU A 36 -3.65 -0.79 -8.89
CA LEU A 36 -4.17 -1.13 -7.57
C LEU A 36 -5.42 -2.02 -7.66
N ILE A 37 -6.31 -1.73 -8.61
CA ILE A 37 -7.50 -2.55 -8.85
C ILE A 37 -7.09 -3.98 -9.23
N ASP A 38 -6.11 -4.13 -10.11
CA ASP A 38 -5.60 -5.44 -10.51
C ASP A 38 -5.04 -6.20 -9.32
N ILE A 39 -4.29 -5.54 -8.47
CA ILE A 39 -3.71 -6.16 -7.27
C ILE A 39 -4.81 -6.63 -6.31
N PHE A 40 -5.79 -5.79 -6.04
CA PHE A 40 -6.80 -6.06 -5.03
C PHE A 40 -7.94 -6.97 -5.52
N LYS A 41 -8.37 -6.82 -6.77
CA LYS A 41 -9.54 -7.52 -7.29
C LYS A 41 -9.22 -8.70 -8.20
N HIS A 42 -8.06 -8.68 -8.84
CA HIS A 42 -7.68 -9.69 -9.82
C HIS A 42 -6.45 -10.51 -9.40
N ASP A 43 -6.07 -10.43 -8.14
CA ASP A 43 -4.93 -11.17 -7.56
C ASP A 43 -3.63 -11.00 -8.34
N HIS A 44 -3.49 -9.90 -9.04
CA HIS A 44 -2.28 -9.59 -9.77
C HIS A 44 -1.14 -9.33 -8.79
N ARG A 45 -0.03 -10.04 -8.95
CA ARG A 45 1.11 -9.94 -8.03
C ARG A 45 2.40 -9.47 -8.70
N ASN A 46 2.51 -9.63 -10.03
CA ASN A 46 3.68 -9.15 -10.76
C ASN A 46 3.54 -7.65 -11.01
N VAL A 47 4.47 -6.87 -10.50
CA VAL A 47 4.50 -5.43 -10.66
C VAL A 47 5.90 -4.98 -11.06
N THR A 48 6.01 -3.78 -11.60
CA THR A 48 7.32 -3.21 -11.91
C THR A 48 8.07 -2.92 -10.63
N LYS A 49 9.40 -2.80 -10.73
CA LYS A 49 10.26 -2.39 -9.62
C LYS A 49 9.77 -1.07 -9.01
N GLY A 50 9.42 -0.11 -9.87
CA GLY A 50 8.93 1.19 -9.41
C GLY A 50 7.65 1.09 -8.60
N THR A 51 6.68 0.30 -9.07
CA THR A 51 5.43 0.08 -8.36
C THR A 51 5.68 -0.61 -7.01
N PHE A 52 6.51 -1.65 -7.01
CA PHE A 52 6.87 -2.38 -5.80
C PHE A 52 7.47 -1.43 -4.75
N LYS A 53 8.43 -0.62 -5.18
CA LYS A 53 9.11 0.33 -4.31
C LYS A 53 8.13 1.38 -3.75
N LYS A 54 7.27 1.93 -4.58
CA LYS A 54 6.29 2.94 -4.15
C LYS A 54 5.34 2.39 -3.09
N LEU A 55 4.83 1.20 -3.30
CA LEU A 55 3.92 0.55 -2.33
C LEU A 55 4.65 0.24 -1.03
N ASN A 56 5.84 -0.29 -1.11
CA ASN A 56 6.64 -0.64 0.05
C ASN A 56 7.04 0.60 0.85
N ASP A 57 7.48 1.65 0.17
CA ASP A 57 7.85 2.91 0.83
C ASP A 57 6.65 3.54 1.53
N TRP A 58 5.48 3.49 0.90
CA TRP A 58 4.25 3.99 1.52
C TRP A 58 3.92 3.21 2.81
N LEU A 59 4.01 1.88 2.76
CA LEU A 59 3.77 1.05 3.94
C LEU A 59 4.72 1.39 5.08
N ILE A 60 6.00 1.48 4.78
CA ILE A 60 7.02 1.81 5.78
C ILE A 60 6.73 3.16 6.42
N THR A 61 6.42 4.16 5.60
CA THR A 61 6.12 5.51 6.07
C THR A 61 4.91 5.51 7.00
N GLU A 62 3.85 4.80 6.64
CA GLU A 62 2.63 4.75 7.45
C GLU A 62 2.84 4.01 8.77
N TYR A 63 3.62 2.93 8.76
CA TYR A 63 3.94 2.21 9.99
C TYR A 63 4.84 3.04 10.91
N GLU A 64 5.79 3.77 10.37
CA GLU A 64 6.64 4.67 11.15
C GLU A 64 5.82 5.78 11.78
N ARG A 65 4.86 6.34 11.05
CA ARG A 65 3.98 7.38 11.56
C ARG A 65 3.14 6.85 12.71
N THR A 66 2.60 5.64 12.60
CA THR A 66 1.83 4.99 13.65
C THR A 66 2.68 4.75 14.89
N ALA A 67 3.90 4.25 14.71
CA ALA A 67 4.83 4.00 15.81
C ALA A 67 5.20 5.30 16.54
N GLN A 68 5.46 6.38 15.80
CA GLN A 68 5.75 7.68 16.40
C GLN A 68 4.56 8.21 17.19
N HIS A 69 3.36 8.02 16.67
CA HIS A 69 2.15 8.45 17.35
C HIS A 69 1.97 7.68 18.66
N GLU A 70 2.22 6.38 18.65
CA GLU A 70 2.13 5.53 19.83
C GLU A 70 3.17 5.92 20.88
N THR A 71 4.37 6.27 20.47
CA THR A 71 5.45 6.62 21.40
C THR A 71 5.29 8.00 22.04
N THR A 72 4.46 8.86 21.48
CA THR A 72 4.22 10.19 22.05
C THR A 72 3.13 10.19 23.12
N ILE A 73 2.47 9.07 23.29
CA ILE A 73 1.45 8.91 24.32
C ILE A 73 2.10 8.47 25.62
#